data_0691f502100c972fddd3f1c6cd1e5346
#
_entry.id   0691f502100c972fddd3f1c6cd1e5346
#
_cell.length_a   1.000
_cell.length_b   1.000
_cell.length_c   1.000
_cell.angle_alpha   90.00
_cell.angle_beta   90.00
_cell.angle_gamma   90.00
#
_symmetry.space_group_name_H-M   'P 1'
#
loop_
_entity.id
_entity.type
_entity.pdbx_description
1 polymer ?
#
loop_
_entity_poly.entity_id
_entity_poly.type
_entity_poly.pdbx_seq_one_letter_code
_entity_poly.pdbx_strand_id
1 'polypeptide(L)'
;MIIAERKPLAEIQELLAGRKKVLLLGCGTCVTVCMAGGEKEVGILAAELRLARQVAGEPVETVEDTVQRQCEWEYLDVVAGKIQAADTVLSLACAIGVQAIAERFPQVRVVPALNTTFLGLPVEHGVWQERCQACGNCLLGKTGGATAERAAMALL
;
A
#
# COMPACT_ATOMS: atom_id res chain seq x y z
N MET A 1 -14.99 -1.41 5.08
CA MET A 1 -13.83 -0.52 4.86
C MET A 1 -12.63 -1.10 5.60
N ILE A 2 -11.45 -0.89 5.08
CA ILE A 2 -10.20 -1.38 5.68
C ILE A 2 -9.55 -0.23 6.44
N ILE A 3 -9.06 -0.49 7.66
CA ILE A 3 -8.23 0.42 8.41
C ILE A 3 -6.79 -0.04 8.33
N ALA A 4 -5.90 0.90 8.10
CA ALA A 4 -4.47 0.66 7.99
C ALA A 4 -3.70 1.76 8.72
N GLU A 5 -2.50 1.40 9.14
CA GLU A 5 -1.54 2.30 9.79
C GLU A 5 -0.25 2.32 8.98
N ARG A 6 0.43 3.45 8.98
CA ARG A 6 1.72 3.59 8.30
C ARG A 6 2.77 2.73 9.02
N LYS A 7 3.54 1.99 8.24
CA LYS A 7 4.71 1.27 8.74
C LYS A 7 5.75 2.25 9.29
N PRO A 8 6.56 1.83 10.29
CA PRO A 8 7.72 2.61 10.70
C PRO A 8 8.65 2.92 9.52
N LEU A 9 9.20 4.14 9.48
CA LEU A 9 10.08 4.57 8.39
C LEU A 9 11.29 3.63 8.23
N ALA A 10 11.84 3.11 9.32
CA ALA A 10 12.96 2.16 9.28
C ALA A 10 12.59 0.87 8.52
N GLU A 11 11.40 0.30 8.76
CA GLU A 11 10.91 -0.88 8.03
C GLU A 11 10.74 -0.59 6.53
N ILE A 12 10.19 0.60 6.20
CA ILE A 12 10.06 1.02 4.80
C ILE A 12 11.43 1.15 4.12
N GLN A 13 12.42 1.72 4.82
CA GLN A 13 13.78 1.83 4.30
C GLN A 13 14.43 0.46 4.05
N GLU A 14 14.21 -0.52 4.92
CA GLU A 14 14.67 -1.90 4.72
C GLU A 14 14.02 -2.55 3.50
N LEU A 15 12.70 -2.39 3.32
CA LEU A 15 11.96 -2.88 2.15
C LEU A 15 12.45 -2.25 0.84
N LEU A 16 12.96 -1.03 0.89
CA LEU A 16 13.47 -0.26 -0.25
C LEU A 16 15.00 -0.34 -0.39
N ALA A 17 15.69 -1.21 0.36
CA ALA A 17 17.13 -1.32 0.29
C ALA A 17 17.64 -1.54 -1.14
N GLY A 18 18.63 -0.75 -1.58
CA GLY A 18 19.22 -0.82 -2.91
C GLY A 18 18.34 -0.27 -4.05
N ARG A 19 17.15 0.27 -3.78
CA ARG A 19 16.28 0.87 -4.78
C ARG A 19 16.60 2.35 -4.98
N LYS A 20 16.62 2.78 -6.24
CA LYS A 20 17.02 4.15 -6.62
C LYS A 20 15.85 4.99 -7.12
N LYS A 21 14.84 4.36 -7.73
CA LYS A 21 13.67 5.03 -8.27
C LYS A 21 12.39 4.39 -7.73
N VAL A 22 11.71 5.08 -6.84
CA VAL A 22 10.53 4.57 -6.11
C VAL A 22 9.30 5.39 -6.48
N LEU A 23 8.26 4.70 -6.96
CA LEU A 23 6.93 5.29 -7.08
C LEU A 23 6.20 5.10 -5.74
N LEU A 24 5.86 6.22 -5.07
CA LEU A 24 4.92 6.21 -3.96
C LEU A 24 3.52 6.35 -4.53
N LEU A 25 2.72 5.31 -4.39
CA LEU A 25 1.36 5.29 -4.92
C LEU A 25 0.34 5.29 -3.79
N GLY A 26 -0.44 6.37 -3.69
CA GLY A 26 -1.52 6.54 -2.74
C GLY A 26 -2.84 5.91 -3.22
N CYS A 27 -3.77 5.74 -2.27
CA CYS A 27 -5.13 5.26 -2.52
C CYS A 27 -6.15 6.21 -1.88
N GLY A 28 -7.02 6.80 -2.70
CA GLY A 28 -7.92 7.89 -2.35
C GLY A 28 -9.20 7.50 -1.60
N THR A 29 -9.34 6.24 -1.12
CA THR A 29 -10.56 5.78 -0.42
C THR A 29 -10.30 5.35 1.02
N CYS A 30 -10.38 4.07 1.34
CA CYS A 30 -10.34 3.57 2.73
C CYS A 30 -9.17 4.13 3.54
N VAL A 31 -7.97 4.06 2.99
CA VAL A 31 -6.74 4.49 3.68
C VAL A 31 -6.57 6.00 3.76
N THR A 32 -7.23 6.76 2.89
CA THR A 32 -7.32 8.22 3.00
C THR A 32 -8.20 8.62 4.18
N VAL A 33 -9.34 7.93 4.36
CA VAL A 33 -10.26 8.19 5.47
C VAL A 33 -9.61 7.93 6.82
N CYS A 34 -8.72 6.94 6.92
CA CYS A 34 -7.94 6.70 8.15
C CYS A 34 -6.60 7.48 8.18
N MET A 35 -6.39 8.43 7.27
CA MET A 35 -5.20 9.32 7.23
C MET A 35 -3.87 8.53 7.17
N ALA A 36 -3.85 7.43 6.42
CA ALA A 36 -2.68 6.57 6.32
C ALA A 36 -2.05 6.54 4.92
N GLY A 37 -2.84 6.73 3.84
CA GLY A 37 -2.36 6.45 2.49
C GLY A 37 -2.92 7.34 1.38
N GLY A 38 -3.49 8.50 1.69
CA GLY A 38 -3.96 9.49 0.73
C GLY A 38 -2.84 10.33 0.13
N GLU A 39 -3.21 11.26 -0.73
CA GLU A 39 -2.26 12.16 -1.42
C GLU A 39 -1.35 12.92 -0.45
N LYS A 40 -1.92 13.41 0.66
CA LYS A 40 -1.17 14.12 1.70
C LYS A 40 -0.11 13.21 2.34
N GLU A 41 -0.47 12.00 2.69
CA GLU A 41 0.41 11.01 3.32
C GLU A 41 1.50 10.54 2.36
N VAL A 42 1.21 10.45 1.06
CA VAL A 42 2.20 10.19 0.00
C VAL A 42 3.25 11.29 -0.02
N GLY A 43 2.86 12.56 -0.06
CA GLY A 43 3.79 13.69 -0.07
C GLY A 43 4.67 13.75 1.16
N ILE A 44 4.10 13.51 2.35
CA ILE A 44 4.84 13.47 3.62
C ILE A 44 5.87 12.34 3.59
N LEU A 45 5.47 11.12 3.26
CA LEU A 45 6.37 9.97 3.24
C LEU A 45 7.48 10.12 2.18
N ALA A 46 7.16 10.68 1.01
CA ALA A 46 8.16 10.93 -0.02
C ALA A 46 9.23 11.92 0.45
N ALA A 47 8.83 12.98 1.14
CA ALA A 47 9.77 13.94 1.72
C ALA A 47 10.65 13.32 2.81
N GLU A 48 10.04 12.53 3.72
CA GLU A 48 10.76 11.79 4.76
C GLU A 48 11.79 10.81 4.17
N LEU A 49 11.40 10.05 3.12
CA LEU A 49 12.30 9.09 2.46
C LEU A 49 13.47 9.79 1.76
N ARG A 50 13.20 10.86 1.01
CA ARG A 50 14.27 11.63 0.34
C ARG A 50 15.27 12.14 1.36
N LEU A 51 14.79 12.74 2.45
CA LEU A 51 15.63 13.31 3.49
C LEU A 51 16.46 12.23 4.20
N ALA A 52 15.83 11.15 4.64
CA ALA A 52 16.49 10.06 5.34
C ALA A 52 17.56 9.38 4.48
N ARG A 53 17.25 9.13 3.19
CA ARG A 53 18.18 8.51 2.25
C ARG A 53 19.32 9.46 1.86
N GLN A 54 19.08 10.75 1.79
CA GLN A 54 20.13 11.75 1.57
C GLN A 54 21.10 11.80 2.73
N VAL A 55 20.61 11.78 3.97
CA VAL A 55 21.43 11.74 5.18
C VAL A 55 22.26 10.46 5.24
N ALA A 56 21.71 9.33 4.80
CA ALA A 56 22.43 8.06 4.74
C ALA A 56 23.45 7.97 3.58
N GLY A 57 23.55 8.98 2.71
CA GLY A 57 24.44 8.96 1.55
C GLY A 57 23.98 8.07 0.40
N GLU A 58 22.71 7.64 0.42
CA GLU A 58 22.09 6.77 -0.59
C GLU A 58 20.84 7.45 -1.19
N PRO A 59 20.98 8.52 -1.96
CA PRO A 59 19.82 9.28 -2.45
C PRO A 59 18.88 8.42 -3.27
N VAL A 60 17.57 8.69 -3.15
CA VAL A 60 16.49 8.02 -3.87
C VAL A 60 15.69 9.03 -4.66
N GLU A 61 15.38 8.69 -5.91
CA GLU A 61 14.39 9.41 -6.72
C GLU A 61 12.99 8.92 -6.33
N THR A 62 12.10 9.83 -5.96
CA THR A 62 10.72 9.52 -5.66
C THR A 62 9.80 10.13 -6.70
N VAL A 63 8.87 9.34 -7.20
CA VAL A 63 7.72 9.79 -7.99
C VAL A 63 6.49 9.61 -7.12
N GLU A 64 5.63 10.61 -7.10
CA GLU A 64 4.43 10.64 -6.25
C GLU A 64 3.19 10.59 -7.13
N ASP A 65 2.22 9.76 -6.77
CA ASP A 65 0.90 9.74 -7.39
C ASP A 65 -0.14 9.15 -6.45
N THR A 66 -1.42 9.38 -6.74
CA THR A 66 -2.52 8.81 -5.98
C THR A 66 -3.66 8.46 -6.93
N VAL A 67 -4.10 7.22 -6.89
CA VAL A 67 -5.28 6.75 -7.63
C VAL A 67 -6.49 6.69 -6.72
N GLN A 68 -7.67 6.73 -7.29
CA GLN A 68 -8.89 6.67 -6.50
C GLN A 68 -9.00 5.37 -5.70
N ARG A 69 -8.69 4.23 -6.33
CA ARG A 69 -8.64 2.90 -5.69
C ARG A 69 -7.58 2.05 -6.34
N GLN A 70 -6.67 1.53 -5.54
CA GLN A 70 -5.67 0.59 -6.03
C GLN A 70 -6.22 -0.83 -6.23
N CYS A 71 -7.36 -1.15 -5.65
CA CYS A 71 -8.03 -2.46 -5.81
C CYS A 71 -8.85 -2.59 -7.10
N GLU A 72 -8.89 -1.58 -7.94
CA GLU A 72 -9.57 -1.57 -9.23
C GLU A 72 -8.58 -1.28 -10.35
N TRP A 73 -8.44 -2.19 -11.30
CA TRP A 73 -7.42 -2.12 -12.35
C TRP A 73 -7.57 -0.92 -13.27
N GLU A 74 -8.79 -0.45 -13.50
CA GLU A 74 -9.03 0.74 -14.33
C GLU A 74 -8.31 1.99 -13.82
N TYR A 75 -8.21 2.15 -12.49
CA TYR A 75 -7.45 3.26 -11.92
C TYR A 75 -5.94 3.01 -11.96
N LEU A 76 -5.51 1.76 -11.88
CA LEU A 76 -4.08 1.41 -12.01
C LEU A 76 -3.59 1.60 -13.45
N ASP A 77 -4.43 1.33 -14.44
CA ASP A 77 -4.09 1.51 -15.87
C ASP A 77 -3.82 2.97 -16.23
N VAL A 78 -4.44 3.93 -15.54
CA VAL A 78 -4.18 5.37 -15.72
C VAL A 78 -2.72 5.72 -15.38
N VAL A 79 -2.13 5.06 -14.40
CA VAL A 79 -0.77 5.30 -13.92
C VAL A 79 0.23 4.21 -14.35
N ALA A 80 -0.17 3.31 -15.25
CA ALA A 80 0.63 2.18 -15.69
C ALA A 80 2.04 2.56 -16.14
N GLY A 81 2.19 3.68 -16.87
CA GLY A 81 3.50 4.17 -17.31
C GLY A 81 4.42 4.54 -16.15
N LYS A 82 3.89 5.12 -15.07
CA LYS A 82 4.68 5.44 -13.86
C LYS A 82 5.05 4.18 -13.10
N ILE A 83 4.12 3.22 -12.99
CA ILE A 83 4.37 1.92 -12.34
C ILE A 83 5.51 1.19 -13.04
N GLN A 84 5.46 1.08 -14.37
CA GLN A 84 6.46 0.36 -15.16
C GLN A 84 7.83 1.06 -15.23
N ALA A 85 7.86 2.38 -15.03
CA ALA A 85 9.09 3.17 -15.04
C ALA A 85 9.85 3.19 -13.71
N ALA A 86 9.26 2.63 -12.65
CA ALA A 86 9.85 2.60 -11.31
C ALA A 86 10.60 1.29 -11.05
N ASP A 87 11.66 1.33 -10.24
CA ASP A 87 12.34 0.13 -9.73
C ASP A 87 11.46 -0.63 -8.73
N THR A 88 10.63 0.10 -8.01
CA THR A 88 9.73 -0.43 -6.99
C THR A 88 8.56 0.52 -6.80
N VAL A 89 7.37 -0.04 -6.63
CA VAL A 89 6.19 0.69 -6.18
C VAL A 89 6.06 0.50 -4.67
N LEU A 90 6.10 1.61 -3.94
CA LEU A 90 5.74 1.67 -2.52
C LEU A 90 4.26 2.02 -2.44
N SER A 91 3.44 1.02 -2.16
CA SER A 91 1.98 1.16 -2.13
C SER A 91 1.50 1.65 -0.77
N LEU A 92 0.85 2.82 -0.74
CA LEU A 92 0.17 3.35 0.43
C LEU A 92 -1.32 2.94 0.41
N ALA A 93 -1.57 1.66 0.17
CA ALA A 93 -2.89 1.05 0.20
C ALA A 93 -2.96 -0.10 1.21
N CYS A 94 -4.16 -0.64 1.40
CA CYS A 94 -4.35 -1.89 2.12
C CYS A 94 -3.76 -3.08 1.33
N ALA A 95 -3.70 -4.25 1.96
CA ALA A 95 -3.15 -5.46 1.35
C ALA A 95 -3.78 -5.80 -0.02
N ILE A 96 -5.07 -5.53 -0.22
CA ILE A 96 -5.75 -5.78 -1.50
C ILE A 96 -5.18 -4.89 -2.62
N GLY A 97 -4.92 -3.62 -2.34
CA GLY A 97 -4.31 -2.72 -3.34
C GLY A 97 -2.89 -3.15 -3.72
N VAL A 98 -2.08 -3.58 -2.74
CA VAL A 98 -0.73 -4.14 -2.99
C VAL A 98 -0.81 -5.35 -3.92
N GLN A 99 -1.74 -6.26 -3.66
CA GLN A 99 -1.94 -7.47 -4.47
C GLN A 99 -2.43 -7.14 -5.87
N ALA A 100 -3.39 -6.22 -6.00
CA ALA A 100 -3.93 -5.80 -7.29
C ALA A 100 -2.83 -5.23 -8.22
N ILE A 101 -1.90 -4.45 -7.66
CA ILE A 101 -0.74 -3.97 -8.43
C ILE A 101 0.17 -5.13 -8.83
N ALA A 102 0.48 -6.04 -7.89
CA ALA A 102 1.34 -7.17 -8.17
C ALA A 102 0.77 -8.12 -9.23
N GLU A 103 -0.54 -8.33 -9.24
CA GLU A 103 -1.24 -9.11 -10.27
C GLU A 103 -1.23 -8.41 -11.63
N ARG A 104 -1.54 -7.12 -11.65
CA ARG A 104 -1.65 -6.36 -12.90
C ARG A 104 -0.29 -6.10 -13.55
N PHE A 105 0.77 -5.96 -12.73
CA PHE A 105 2.14 -5.65 -13.16
C PHE A 105 3.15 -6.63 -12.57
N PRO A 106 3.12 -7.92 -12.94
CA PRO A 106 3.93 -8.96 -12.30
C PRO A 106 5.43 -8.77 -12.46
N GLN A 107 5.86 -7.95 -13.40
CA GLN A 107 7.27 -7.60 -13.62
C GLN A 107 7.79 -6.50 -12.69
N VAL A 108 6.89 -5.80 -11.97
CA VAL A 108 7.25 -4.68 -11.09
C VAL A 108 7.26 -5.15 -9.63
N ARG A 109 8.31 -4.80 -8.91
CA ARG A 109 8.34 -5.04 -7.47
C ARG A 109 7.38 -4.09 -6.77
N VAL A 110 6.49 -4.65 -5.95
CA VAL A 110 5.57 -3.88 -5.10
C VAL A 110 5.85 -4.21 -3.65
N VAL A 111 5.92 -3.17 -2.80
CA VAL A 111 6.07 -3.31 -1.35
C VAL A 111 5.05 -2.46 -0.63
N PRO A 112 4.51 -2.92 0.52
CA PRO A 112 3.52 -2.19 1.29
C PRO A 112 4.17 -1.11 2.15
N ALA A 113 3.59 0.08 2.19
CA ALA A 113 3.92 1.14 3.15
C ALA A 113 3.04 1.10 4.40
N LEU A 114 1.96 0.33 4.36
CA LEU A 114 0.95 0.26 5.43
C LEU A 114 0.82 -1.15 6.00
N ASN A 115 0.42 -1.21 7.27
CA ASN A 115 -0.10 -2.41 7.91
C ASN A 115 -1.63 -2.32 7.95
N THR A 116 -2.32 -3.31 7.39
CA THR A 116 -3.78 -3.42 7.52
C THR A 116 -4.08 -3.96 8.91
N THR A 117 -4.79 -3.16 9.73
CA THR A 117 -5.03 -3.49 11.14
C THR A 117 -6.32 -4.26 11.34
N PHE A 118 -7.39 -3.87 10.67
CA PHE A 118 -8.64 -4.62 10.69
C PHE A 118 -9.54 -4.27 9.49
N LEU A 119 -10.58 -5.09 9.32
CA LEU A 119 -11.67 -4.86 8.38
C LEU A 119 -12.90 -4.42 9.16
N GLY A 120 -13.40 -3.22 8.87
CA GLY A 120 -14.52 -2.63 9.60
C GLY A 120 -15.50 -1.87 8.74
N LEU A 121 -16.63 -1.50 9.36
CA LEU A 121 -17.63 -0.59 8.80
C LEU A 121 -17.65 0.72 9.57
N PRO A 122 -17.75 1.88 8.89
CA PRO A 122 -18.10 3.11 9.56
C PRO A 122 -19.58 3.02 10.02
N VAL A 123 -19.83 3.20 11.28
CA VAL A 123 -21.19 3.28 11.84
C VAL A 123 -21.62 4.73 12.03
N GLU A 124 -20.66 5.59 12.34
CA GLU A 124 -20.81 7.05 12.40
C GLU A 124 -19.52 7.71 11.96
N HIS A 125 -19.51 9.02 11.77
CA HIS A 125 -18.30 9.75 11.42
C HIS A 125 -17.23 9.58 12.52
N GLY A 126 -16.10 8.96 12.13
CA GLY A 126 -14.99 8.68 13.04
C GLY A 126 -15.21 7.46 13.96
N VAL A 127 -16.33 6.74 13.85
CA VAL A 127 -16.63 5.54 14.64
C VAL A 127 -16.70 4.31 13.72
N TRP A 128 -15.94 3.30 14.05
CA TRP A 128 -15.77 2.07 13.26
C TRP A 128 -16.23 0.85 14.05
N GLN A 129 -16.96 -0.04 13.41
CA GLN A 129 -17.28 -1.35 13.96
C GLN A 129 -16.42 -2.41 13.27
N GLU A 130 -15.61 -3.11 14.04
CA GLU A 130 -14.77 -4.20 13.55
C GLU A 130 -15.63 -5.36 13.02
N ARG A 131 -15.22 -5.90 11.86
CA ARG A 131 -15.85 -7.06 11.22
C ARG A 131 -14.91 -8.24 11.07
N CYS A 132 -13.59 -8.00 11.17
CA CYS A 132 -12.58 -9.03 11.11
C CYS A 132 -11.48 -8.74 12.13
N GLN A 133 -11.30 -9.63 13.11
CA GLN A 133 -10.31 -9.50 14.17
C GLN A 133 -8.93 -10.04 13.79
N ALA A 134 -8.71 -10.40 12.54
CA ALA A 134 -7.47 -11.03 12.09
C ALA A 134 -7.05 -12.25 12.93
N CYS A 135 -8.02 -12.99 13.47
CA CYS A 135 -7.79 -14.12 14.39
C CYS A 135 -7.20 -15.37 13.71
N GLY A 136 -7.07 -15.37 12.37
CA GLY A 136 -6.52 -16.50 11.62
C GLY A 136 -7.44 -17.72 11.46
N ASN A 137 -8.65 -17.73 12.05
CA ASN A 137 -9.57 -18.87 12.01
C ASN A 137 -10.45 -18.93 10.74
N CYS A 138 -10.13 -18.14 9.75
CA CYS A 138 -10.79 -18.18 8.45
C CYS A 138 -9.83 -18.74 7.38
N LEU A 139 -10.29 -18.85 6.15
CA LEU A 139 -9.49 -19.33 5.03
C LEU A 139 -8.21 -18.49 4.85
N LEU A 140 -8.29 -17.17 4.93
CA LEU A 140 -7.12 -16.27 4.85
C LEU A 140 -6.04 -16.60 5.90
N GLY A 141 -6.44 -16.74 7.14
CA GLY A 141 -5.52 -17.09 8.22
C GLY A 141 -4.89 -18.47 8.06
N LYS A 142 -5.65 -19.46 7.58
CA LYS A 142 -5.18 -20.85 7.38
C LYS A 142 -4.29 -21.02 6.17
N THR A 143 -4.42 -20.19 5.15
CA THR A 143 -3.63 -20.27 3.92
C THR A 143 -2.35 -19.42 3.97
N GLY A 144 -2.08 -18.74 5.08
CA GLY A 144 -0.87 -17.95 5.28
C GLY A 144 -0.85 -16.64 4.51
N GLY A 145 -1.99 -16.07 4.22
CA GLY A 145 -2.16 -14.74 3.61
C GLY A 145 -1.45 -14.54 2.27
N ALA A 146 -1.81 -13.55 1.60
CA ALA A 146 -1.05 -12.72 0.69
C ALA A 146 -0.14 -13.34 -0.39
N THR A 147 -0.56 -14.41 -1.04
CA THR A 147 -0.32 -14.51 -2.48
C THR A 147 -1.60 -14.08 -3.18
N ALA A 148 -1.49 -13.40 -4.30
CA ALA A 148 -2.62 -12.93 -5.11
C ALA A 148 -3.69 -14.01 -5.33
N GLU A 149 -3.27 -15.24 -5.61
CA GLU A 149 -4.15 -16.41 -5.79
C GLU A 149 -4.94 -16.77 -4.53
N ARG A 150 -4.33 -16.64 -3.34
CA ARG A 150 -4.96 -17.00 -2.06
C ARG A 150 -5.91 -15.93 -1.55
N ALA A 151 -5.64 -14.67 -1.84
CA ALA A 151 -6.55 -13.57 -1.49
C ALA A 151 -7.83 -13.60 -2.32
N ALA A 152 -7.74 -13.92 -3.61
CA ALA A 152 -8.91 -14.08 -4.47
C ALA A 152 -9.85 -15.20 -3.99
N MET A 153 -9.28 -16.33 -3.51
CA MET A 153 -10.06 -17.45 -2.97
C MET A 153 -10.71 -17.18 -1.61
N ALA A 154 -10.27 -16.17 -0.90
CA ALA A 154 -10.80 -15.85 0.42
C ALA A 154 -11.93 -14.81 0.42
N LEU A 155 -12.19 -14.22 -0.74
CA LEU A 155 -13.28 -13.26 -0.96
C LEU A 155 -14.54 -13.92 -1.55
N LEU A 156 -14.51 -15.21 -1.85
CA LEU A 156 -15.63 -16.05 -2.24
C LEU A 156 -16.15 -16.89 -1.05
#